data_92e6ac32de95fad30e935c8d9a702b56
#
_entry.id   92e6ac32de95fad30e935c8d9a702b56
#
_cell.length_a   1.000
_cell.length_b   1.000
_cell.length_c   1.000
_cell.angle_alpha   90.00
_cell.angle_beta   90.00
_cell.angle_gamma   90.00
#
_symmetry.space_group_name_H-M   'P 1'
#
loop_
_entity.id
_entity.type
_entity.pdbx_description
1 polymer ?
#
loop_
_entity_poly.entity_id
_entity_poly.type
_entity_poly.pdbx_seq_one_letter_code
_entity_poly.pdbx_strand_id
1 'polypeptide(L)'
;SVTISIDGVQELHDKYRVDEHGVGSFSLAWSAFQDAKHRFGWLNSKMTFVPGSFRYIADSIKMMLDEGCTDIACNYAYEPVYTPEDGKLLYEQMKTVSDYIVSKQLDVSITMLDSILGGKTTSDTNFCGGTGAMMSFAPDGSAYPCIRYAPISIGEEKSKKVRFGSVYDGLYTTDAQRQTKAELDAITLT
;
A
#
# COMPACT_ATOMS: atom_id res chain seq x y z
N SER A 1 -15.44 2.01 -5.53
CA SER A 1 -14.79 1.81 -4.21
C SER A 1 -13.96 3.02 -3.83
N VAL A 2 -13.83 3.28 -2.56
CA VAL A 2 -12.99 4.33 -1.98
C VAL A 2 -12.03 3.70 -0.99
N THR A 3 -10.76 4.06 -1.06
CA THR A 3 -9.74 3.65 -0.10
C THR A 3 -9.25 4.87 0.66
N ILE A 4 -9.26 4.83 1.99
CA ILE A 4 -8.72 5.88 2.83
C ILE A 4 -7.52 5.33 3.58
N SER A 5 -6.40 6.06 3.50
CA SER A 5 -5.17 5.67 4.20
C SER A 5 -5.25 6.08 5.67
N ILE A 6 -5.37 5.08 6.56
CA ILE A 6 -5.30 5.27 8.01
C ILE A 6 -4.38 4.17 8.55
N ASP A 7 -3.19 4.54 9.02
CA ASP A 7 -2.18 3.56 9.44
C ASP A 7 -2.46 2.94 10.82
N GLY A 8 -3.62 3.24 11.40
CA GLY A 8 -4.10 2.67 12.66
C GLY A 8 -4.45 3.71 13.70
N VAL A 9 -4.20 3.41 14.97
CA VAL A 9 -4.46 4.33 16.09
C VAL A 9 -3.79 5.69 15.87
N GLN A 10 -4.39 6.74 16.41
CA GLN A 10 -3.95 8.12 16.17
C GLN A 10 -2.45 8.32 16.43
N GLU A 11 -1.94 7.80 17.54
CA GLU A 11 -0.51 7.91 17.89
C GLU A 11 0.40 7.37 16.79
N LEU A 12 0.03 6.23 16.19
CA LEU A 12 0.79 5.63 15.10
C LEU A 12 0.65 6.43 13.81
N HIS A 13 -0.59 6.76 13.45
CA HIS A 13 -0.88 7.50 12.22
C HIS A 13 -0.15 8.85 12.19
N ASP A 14 -0.30 9.64 13.23
CA ASP A 14 0.24 11.00 13.32
C ASP A 14 1.77 11.03 13.43
N LYS A 15 2.40 9.92 13.82
CA LYS A 15 3.85 9.78 13.80
C LYS A 15 4.45 9.81 12.41
N TYR A 16 3.73 9.28 11.41
CA TYR A 16 4.26 9.07 10.05
C TYR A 16 3.49 9.86 8.97
N ARG A 17 2.29 10.32 9.27
CA ARG A 17 1.45 11.10 8.36
C ARG A 17 1.17 12.48 8.92
N VAL A 18 2.10 13.35 8.65
CA VAL A 18 2.03 14.77 9.02
C VAL A 18 1.87 15.64 7.79
N ASP A 19 1.30 16.83 7.96
CA ASP A 19 1.28 17.86 6.94
C ASP A 19 2.63 18.59 6.81
N GLU A 20 2.69 19.61 5.97
CA GLU A 20 3.90 20.44 5.77
C GLU A 20 4.34 21.21 7.01
N HIS A 21 3.48 21.34 8.01
CA HIS A 21 3.76 21.98 9.29
C HIS A 21 4.09 20.99 10.42
N GLY A 22 4.14 19.68 10.10
CA GLY A 22 4.38 18.62 11.06
C GLY A 22 3.19 18.26 11.93
N VAL A 23 1.97 18.68 11.54
CA VAL A 23 0.73 18.35 12.27
C VAL A 23 0.19 17.02 11.77
N GLY A 24 -0.17 16.13 12.70
CA GLY A 24 -0.75 14.82 12.36
C GLY A 24 -2.07 14.92 11.62
N SER A 25 -2.29 14.02 10.68
CA SER A 25 -3.45 14.04 9.78
C SER A 25 -4.57 13.06 10.18
N PHE A 26 -4.45 12.35 11.31
CA PHE A 26 -5.44 11.36 11.74
C PHE A 26 -6.86 11.91 11.80
N SER A 27 -7.05 13.05 12.44
CA SER A 27 -8.39 13.63 12.62
C SER A 27 -9.08 13.92 11.29
N LEU A 28 -8.34 14.39 10.28
CA LEU A 28 -8.87 14.62 8.93
C LEU A 28 -9.20 13.32 8.22
N ALA A 29 -8.27 12.35 8.26
CA ALA A 29 -8.47 11.04 7.63
C ALA A 29 -9.64 10.27 8.29
N TRP A 30 -9.75 10.35 9.61
CA TRP A 30 -10.83 9.75 10.37
C TRP A 30 -12.18 10.37 10.06
N SER A 31 -12.26 11.70 10.02
CA SER A 31 -13.49 12.40 9.61
C SER A 31 -13.92 12.02 8.19
N ALA A 32 -12.97 11.96 7.26
CA ALA A 32 -13.23 11.52 5.89
C ALA A 32 -13.71 10.06 5.83
N PHE A 33 -13.15 9.18 6.66
CA PHE A 33 -13.58 7.78 6.75
C PHE A 33 -15.01 7.69 7.28
N GLN A 34 -15.35 8.41 8.36
CA GLN A 34 -16.70 8.43 8.92
C GLN A 34 -17.74 8.96 7.92
N ASP A 35 -17.40 10.02 7.17
CA ASP A 35 -18.28 10.54 6.11
C ASP A 35 -18.45 9.53 4.97
N ALA A 36 -17.37 8.88 4.55
CA ALA A 36 -17.36 7.90 3.46
C ALA A 36 -18.18 6.64 3.80
N LYS A 37 -18.21 6.19 5.06
CA LYS A 37 -19.03 5.04 5.52
C LYS A 37 -20.52 5.19 5.14
N HIS A 38 -21.02 6.40 5.16
CA HIS A 38 -22.42 6.69 4.87
C HIS A 38 -22.71 6.90 3.38
N ARG A 39 -21.68 7.13 2.58
CA ARG A 39 -21.83 7.51 1.16
C ARG A 39 -21.47 6.41 0.17
N PHE A 40 -20.60 5.48 0.56
CA PHE A 40 -20.08 4.46 -0.34
C PHE A 40 -20.42 3.05 0.15
N GLY A 41 -20.93 2.23 -0.76
CA GLY A 41 -21.28 0.84 -0.46
C GLY A 41 -20.06 -0.07 -0.26
N TRP A 42 -18.88 0.37 -0.70
CA TRP A 42 -17.61 -0.32 -0.48
C TRP A 42 -16.53 0.70 -0.11
N LEU A 43 -16.12 0.62 1.12
CA LEU A 43 -15.07 1.44 1.73
C LEU A 43 -14.01 0.51 2.30
N ASN A 44 -12.76 0.75 1.93
CA ASN A 44 -11.62 0.05 2.50
C ASN A 44 -10.59 1.01 3.11
N SER A 45 -9.74 0.48 3.96
CA SER A 45 -8.62 1.21 4.54
C SER A 45 -7.29 0.62 4.07
N LYS A 46 -6.31 1.48 3.90
CA LYS A 46 -4.93 1.06 3.66
C LYS A 46 -4.04 1.47 4.82
N MET A 47 -3.33 0.47 5.36
CA MET A 47 -2.37 0.62 6.46
C MET A 47 -0.97 0.26 5.98
N THR A 48 0.03 1.01 6.45
CA THR A 48 1.44 0.69 6.21
C THR A 48 2.18 0.65 7.54
N PHE A 49 2.82 -0.49 7.83
CA PHE A 49 3.56 -0.71 9.06
C PHE A 49 5.07 -0.74 8.81
N VAL A 50 5.83 -0.26 9.79
CA VAL A 50 7.30 -0.28 9.82
C VAL A 50 7.79 -0.98 11.09
N PRO A 51 9.05 -1.41 11.18
CA PRO A 51 9.62 -1.87 12.45
C PRO A 51 9.39 -0.83 13.55
N GLY A 52 9.14 -1.27 14.76
CA GLY A 52 8.78 -0.38 15.88
C GLY A 52 7.31 0.07 15.90
N SER A 53 6.56 -0.10 14.81
CA SER A 53 5.10 0.11 14.80
C SER A 53 4.31 -1.19 15.00
N PHE A 54 4.93 -2.35 14.91
CA PHE A 54 4.24 -3.64 14.94
C PHE A 54 3.42 -3.89 16.21
N ARG A 55 3.83 -3.33 17.34
CA ARG A 55 3.06 -3.39 18.60
C ARG A 55 1.66 -2.78 18.49
N TYR A 56 1.42 -1.93 17.51
CA TYR A 56 0.13 -1.26 17.29
C TYR A 56 -0.78 -2.00 16.29
N ILE A 57 -0.31 -3.06 15.62
CA ILE A 57 -1.04 -3.73 14.55
C ILE A 57 -2.41 -4.21 15.03
N ALA A 58 -2.46 -4.96 16.12
CA ALA A 58 -3.70 -5.53 16.61
C ALA A 58 -4.72 -4.46 16.99
N ASP A 59 -4.31 -3.45 17.72
CA ASP A 59 -5.21 -2.37 18.15
C ASP A 59 -5.67 -1.53 16.96
N SER A 60 -4.79 -1.30 16.00
CA SER A 60 -5.10 -0.54 14.78
C SER A 60 -6.13 -1.26 13.91
N ILE A 61 -5.93 -2.55 13.68
CA ILE A 61 -6.86 -3.34 12.88
C ILE A 61 -8.21 -3.49 13.60
N LYS A 62 -8.19 -3.80 14.89
CA LYS A 62 -9.43 -3.90 15.70
C LYS A 62 -10.24 -2.60 15.67
N MET A 63 -9.57 -1.45 15.84
CA MET A 63 -10.22 -0.15 15.74
C MET A 63 -10.99 0.02 14.43
N MET A 64 -10.39 -0.38 13.30
CA MET A 64 -11.06 -0.29 12.00
C MET A 64 -12.20 -1.30 11.85
N LEU A 65 -12.01 -2.52 12.36
CA LEU A 65 -13.07 -3.55 12.38
C LEU A 65 -14.26 -3.13 13.23
N ASP A 66 -14.03 -2.55 14.41
CA ASP A 66 -15.07 -2.03 15.30
C ASP A 66 -15.87 -0.88 14.66
N GLU A 67 -15.22 -0.13 13.77
CA GLU A 67 -15.87 0.89 12.96
C GLU A 67 -16.58 0.35 11.70
N GLY A 68 -16.57 -0.97 11.52
CA GLY A 68 -17.25 -1.62 10.40
C GLY A 68 -16.47 -1.60 9.08
N CYS A 69 -15.16 -1.32 9.10
CA CYS A 69 -14.31 -1.51 7.93
C CYS A 69 -14.01 -3.00 7.76
N THR A 70 -14.56 -3.62 6.73
CA THR A 70 -14.43 -5.06 6.49
C THR A 70 -13.37 -5.43 5.47
N ASP A 71 -12.73 -4.45 4.84
CA ASP A 71 -11.67 -4.63 3.84
C ASP A 71 -10.48 -3.75 4.20
N ILE A 72 -9.40 -4.38 4.67
CA ILE A 72 -8.21 -3.68 5.17
C ILE A 72 -6.97 -4.17 4.43
N ALA A 73 -6.42 -3.30 3.56
CA ALA A 73 -5.17 -3.55 2.88
C ALA A 73 -3.98 -3.19 3.79
N CYS A 74 -3.32 -4.19 4.37
CA CYS A 74 -2.14 -4.01 5.21
C CYS A 74 -0.86 -4.31 4.44
N ASN A 75 0.13 -3.45 4.54
CA ASN A 75 1.45 -3.66 3.96
C ASN A 75 2.56 -3.37 5.00
N TYR A 76 3.73 -3.97 4.76
CA TYR A 76 4.98 -3.53 5.39
C TYR A 76 5.69 -2.54 4.46
N ALA A 77 6.40 -1.57 5.03
CA ALA A 77 7.34 -0.79 4.25
C ALA A 77 8.49 -1.69 3.78
N TYR A 78 8.93 -1.52 2.53
CA TYR A 78 9.97 -2.39 1.95
C TYR A 78 11.38 -1.96 2.29
N GLU A 79 11.59 -0.70 2.64
CA GLU A 79 12.90 -0.08 2.83
C GLU A 79 13.58 -0.40 4.17
N PRO A 80 12.85 -0.56 5.28
CA PRO A 80 13.46 -0.84 6.57
C PRO A 80 14.08 -2.24 6.64
N VAL A 81 15.09 -2.38 7.49
CA VAL A 81 15.63 -3.69 7.86
C VAL A 81 14.77 -4.28 8.98
N TYR A 82 14.35 -5.51 8.81
CA TYR A 82 13.54 -6.26 9.76
C TYR A 82 14.39 -7.27 10.52
N THR A 83 14.10 -7.45 11.79
CA THR A 83 14.77 -8.40 12.67
C THR A 83 13.93 -9.66 12.92
N PRO A 84 14.50 -10.77 13.41
CA PRO A 84 13.72 -11.92 13.83
C PRO A 84 12.72 -11.59 14.95
N GLU A 85 13.02 -10.63 15.80
CA GLU A 85 12.16 -10.14 16.87
C GLU A 85 10.92 -9.41 16.30
N ASP A 86 11.11 -8.61 15.24
CA ASP A 86 9.99 -8.01 14.52
C ASP A 86 9.06 -9.09 13.94
N GLY A 87 9.63 -10.16 13.40
CA GLY A 87 8.86 -11.30 12.89
C GLY A 87 8.03 -12.00 13.96
N LYS A 88 8.59 -12.21 15.15
CA LYS A 88 7.85 -12.79 16.30
C LYS A 88 6.72 -11.87 16.75
N LEU A 89 7.02 -10.60 16.93
CA LEU A 89 6.02 -9.61 17.35
C LEU A 89 4.89 -9.53 16.33
N LEU A 90 5.22 -9.50 15.05
CA LEU A 90 4.23 -9.52 13.97
C LEU A 90 3.31 -10.74 14.08
N TYR A 91 3.88 -11.94 14.25
CA TYR A 91 3.09 -13.17 14.39
C TYR A 91 2.12 -13.08 15.58
N GLU A 92 2.57 -12.61 16.75
CA GLU A 92 1.73 -12.44 17.93
C GLU A 92 0.60 -11.45 17.71
N GLN A 93 0.90 -10.32 17.04
CA GLN A 93 -0.10 -9.31 16.69
C GLN A 93 -1.15 -9.87 15.72
N MET A 94 -0.72 -10.56 14.68
CA MET A 94 -1.63 -11.15 13.69
C MET A 94 -2.46 -12.30 14.30
N LYS A 95 -1.87 -13.08 15.20
CA LYS A 95 -2.64 -14.07 15.98
C LYS A 95 -3.74 -13.40 16.81
N THR A 96 -3.42 -12.30 17.46
CA THR A 96 -4.40 -11.52 18.25
C THR A 96 -5.54 -10.99 17.37
N VAL A 97 -5.24 -10.53 16.17
CA VAL A 97 -6.25 -10.10 15.19
C VAL A 97 -7.11 -11.28 14.74
N SER A 98 -6.50 -12.41 14.41
CA SER A 98 -7.21 -13.63 14.00
C SER A 98 -8.16 -14.13 15.09
N ASP A 99 -7.68 -14.22 16.34
CA ASP A 99 -8.50 -14.61 17.49
C ASP A 99 -9.70 -13.66 17.67
N TYR A 100 -9.49 -12.36 17.47
CA TYR A 100 -10.55 -11.35 17.52
C TYR A 100 -11.61 -11.57 16.43
N ILE A 101 -11.20 -11.74 15.19
CA ILE A 101 -12.08 -12.00 14.04
C ILE A 101 -12.94 -13.24 14.29
N VAL A 102 -12.31 -14.33 14.71
CA VAL A 102 -13.00 -15.59 15.01
C VAL A 102 -13.99 -15.41 16.17
N SER A 103 -13.59 -14.75 17.26
CA SER A 103 -14.44 -14.54 18.44
C SER A 103 -15.68 -13.73 18.15
N LYS A 104 -15.59 -12.80 17.20
CA LYS A 104 -16.68 -11.91 16.77
C LYS A 104 -17.44 -12.45 15.56
N GLN A 105 -16.99 -13.56 14.96
CA GLN A 105 -17.56 -14.13 13.72
C GLN A 105 -17.62 -13.11 12.57
N LEU A 106 -16.56 -12.31 12.41
CA LEU A 106 -16.51 -11.27 11.39
C LEU A 106 -16.21 -11.88 10.01
N ASP A 107 -16.95 -11.41 8.99
CA ASP A 107 -16.65 -11.69 7.58
C ASP A 107 -15.85 -10.50 7.02
N VAL A 108 -14.53 -10.66 6.94
CA VAL A 108 -13.59 -9.59 6.64
C VAL A 108 -12.44 -10.06 5.76
N SER A 109 -11.92 -9.16 4.93
CA SER A 109 -10.69 -9.33 4.17
C SER A 109 -9.58 -8.48 4.77
N ILE A 110 -8.49 -9.12 5.17
CA ILE A 110 -7.29 -8.45 5.66
C ILE A 110 -6.10 -9.03 4.93
N THR A 111 -5.44 -8.22 4.12
CA THR A 111 -4.37 -8.67 3.21
C THR A 111 -3.32 -9.56 3.90
N MET A 112 -2.96 -9.27 5.15
CA MET A 112 -1.98 -10.06 5.90
C MET A 112 -2.48 -11.42 6.39
N LEU A 113 -3.79 -11.66 6.40
CA LEU A 113 -4.43 -12.91 6.83
C LEU A 113 -5.02 -13.69 5.67
N ASP A 114 -5.10 -13.10 4.48
CA ASP A 114 -5.68 -13.75 3.32
C ASP A 114 -4.83 -14.96 2.88
N SER A 115 -5.47 -16.08 2.67
CA SER A 115 -4.83 -17.34 2.28
C SER A 115 -4.03 -17.26 0.97
N ILE A 116 -4.32 -16.26 0.13
CA ILE A 116 -3.64 -16.01 -1.14
C ILE A 116 -2.17 -15.63 -0.93
N LEU A 117 -1.82 -14.98 0.19
CA LEU A 117 -0.44 -14.59 0.50
C LEU A 117 0.51 -15.75 0.76
N GLY A 118 0.00 -16.92 1.12
CA GLY A 118 0.79 -18.13 1.33
C GLY A 118 0.86 -19.04 0.09
N GLY A 119 0.13 -18.71 -0.97
CA GLY A 119 0.11 -19.48 -2.21
C GLY A 119 1.39 -19.29 -3.02
N LYS A 120 1.98 -20.38 -3.54
CA LYS A 120 3.01 -20.28 -4.56
C LYS A 120 2.37 -19.65 -5.79
N THR A 121 2.89 -18.51 -6.24
CA THR A 121 2.52 -17.97 -7.55
C THR A 121 2.99 -18.96 -8.60
N THR A 122 2.08 -19.44 -9.44
CA THR A 122 2.40 -20.34 -10.55
C THR A 122 2.81 -19.58 -11.81
N SER A 123 2.83 -18.26 -11.78
CA SER A 123 3.21 -17.43 -12.90
C SER A 123 4.59 -16.81 -12.68
N ASP A 124 5.42 -16.85 -13.72
CA ASP A 124 6.73 -16.18 -13.75
C ASP A 124 6.59 -14.65 -13.89
N THR A 125 5.38 -14.13 -13.88
CA THR A 125 5.13 -12.69 -14.03
C THR A 125 5.25 -11.95 -12.71
N ASN A 126 5.71 -10.72 -12.76
CA ASN A 126 5.77 -9.85 -11.61
C ASN A 126 4.38 -9.54 -11.07
N PHE A 127 4.08 -10.11 -9.94
CA PHE A 127 2.80 -10.04 -9.24
C PHE A 127 2.37 -8.60 -8.89
N CYS A 128 3.30 -7.68 -8.58
CA CYS A 128 2.93 -6.31 -8.18
C CYS A 128 2.58 -5.40 -9.36
N GLY A 129 2.82 -5.84 -10.60
CA GLY A 129 2.56 -5.05 -11.81
C GLY A 129 3.50 -3.86 -12.03
N GLY A 130 4.43 -3.58 -11.12
CA GLY A 130 5.36 -2.45 -11.20
C GLY A 130 6.39 -2.56 -12.33
N THR A 131 6.38 -3.66 -13.06
CA THR A 131 7.23 -3.91 -14.24
C THR A 131 6.43 -3.85 -15.54
N GLY A 132 5.39 -3.04 -15.61
CA GLY A 132 4.71 -2.75 -16.89
C GLY A 132 3.21 -2.96 -16.92
N ALA A 133 2.63 -3.73 -15.98
CA ALA A 133 1.17 -3.87 -15.84
C ALA A 133 0.53 -2.74 -15.02
N MET A 134 1.36 -1.95 -14.31
CA MET A 134 0.93 -0.80 -13.52
C MET A 134 1.44 0.50 -14.17
N MET A 135 0.79 1.61 -13.86
CA MET A 135 1.21 2.92 -14.31
C MET A 135 0.92 3.98 -13.25
N SER A 136 1.81 4.95 -13.12
CA SER A 136 1.60 6.15 -12.32
C SER A 136 1.85 7.40 -13.14
N PHE A 137 1.12 8.47 -12.83
CA PHE A 137 1.27 9.77 -13.45
C PHE A 137 1.79 10.77 -12.42
N ALA A 138 2.82 11.52 -12.80
CA ALA A 138 3.31 12.64 -12.01
C ALA A 138 2.45 13.90 -12.26
N PRO A 139 2.53 14.92 -11.39
CA PRO A 139 1.74 16.15 -11.57
C PRO A 139 1.96 16.89 -12.89
N ASP A 140 3.12 16.73 -13.52
CA ASP A 140 3.45 17.27 -14.83
C ASP A 140 2.86 16.46 -16.00
N GLY A 141 2.09 15.40 -15.71
CA GLY A 141 1.52 14.49 -16.68
C GLY A 141 2.46 13.40 -17.19
N SER A 142 3.70 13.34 -16.74
CA SER A 142 4.63 12.27 -17.09
C SER A 142 4.17 10.91 -16.55
N ALA A 143 4.34 9.87 -17.36
CA ALA A 143 3.94 8.49 -17.05
C ALA A 143 5.14 7.60 -16.75
N TYR A 144 5.03 6.82 -15.67
CA TYR A 144 6.05 5.90 -15.14
C TYR A 144 5.47 4.51 -14.84
N PRO A 145 6.29 3.45 -14.76
CA PRO A 145 5.82 2.09 -14.46
C PRO A 145 5.05 1.97 -13.15
N CYS A 146 5.48 2.69 -12.12
CA CYS A 146 4.75 2.86 -10.86
C CYS A 146 5.29 4.09 -10.12
N ILE A 147 4.68 4.46 -9.00
CA ILE A 147 5.10 5.62 -8.19
C ILE A 147 6.57 5.52 -7.73
N ARG A 148 7.12 4.32 -7.56
CA ARG A 148 8.52 4.12 -7.16
C ARG A 148 9.53 4.52 -8.24
N TYR A 149 9.10 4.66 -9.48
CA TYR A 149 9.93 5.16 -10.59
C TYR A 149 9.71 6.64 -10.88
N ALA A 150 8.74 7.27 -10.22
CA ALA A 150 8.49 8.71 -10.37
C ALA A 150 9.60 9.55 -9.71
N PRO A 151 9.77 10.82 -10.11
CA PRO A 151 10.81 11.72 -9.59
C PRO A 151 10.82 11.83 -8.06
N ILE A 152 9.65 11.83 -7.44
CA ILE A 152 9.51 11.89 -5.99
C ILE A 152 10.16 10.71 -5.25
N SER A 153 10.30 9.56 -5.92
CA SER A 153 10.84 8.34 -5.30
C SER A 153 12.33 8.11 -5.60
N ILE A 154 12.77 8.37 -6.84
CA ILE A 154 14.14 8.04 -7.27
C ILE A 154 14.92 9.24 -7.82
N GLY A 155 14.32 10.43 -7.80
CA GLY A 155 14.92 11.65 -8.35
C GLY A 155 14.78 11.79 -9.87
N GLU A 156 14.88 13.02 -10.35
CA GLU A 156 14.66 13.40 -11.75
C GLU A 156 15.52 12.62 -12.74
N GLU A 157 16.81 12.51 -12.49
CA GLU A 157 17.76 11.91 -13.45
C GLU A 157 17.55 10.41 -13.65
N LYS A 158 17.12 9.69 -12.62
CA LYS A 158 16.83 8.27 -12.73
C LYS A 158 15.45 8.04 -13.35
N SER A 159 14.47 8.84 -12.96
CA SER A 159 13.09 8.70 -13.45
C SER A 159 12.97 8.97 -14.95
N LYS A 160 13.73 9.92 -15.49
CA LYS A 160 13.76 10.19 -16.94
C LYS A 160 14.07 8.95 -17.79
N LYS A 161 14.92 8.04 -17.28
CA LYS A 161 15.33 6.82 -17.99
C LYS A 161 14.23 5.77 -18.12
N VAL A 162 13.25 5.82 -17.24
CA VAL A 162 12.14 4.84 -17.16
C VAL A 162 10.79 5.46 -17.44
N ARG A 163 10.76 6.68 -17.96
CA ARG A 163 9.53 7.37 -18.33
C ARG A 163 8.90 6.73 -19.56
N PHE A 164 7.62 6.37 -19.47
CA PHE A 164 6.90 5.75 -20.57
C PHE A 164 6.27 6.73 -21.58
N GLY A 165 6.21 7.99 -21.24
CA GLY A 165 5.55 9.03 -22.04
C GLY A 165 4.86 10.07 -21.16
N SER A 166 3.78 10.64 -21.65
CA SER A 166 2.95 11.57 -20.90
C SER A 166 1.49 11.52 -21.34
N VAL A 167 0.59 12.11 -20.52
CA VAL A 167 -0.82 12.29 -20.90
C VAL A 167 -0.99 13.22 -22.13
N TYR A 168 0.04 14.03 -22.44
CA TYR A 168 -0.01 15.00 -23.53
C TYR A 168 0.56 14.42 -24.84
N ASP A 169 1.66 13.67 -24.74
CA ASP A 169 2.39 13.17 -25.92
C ASP A 169 2.03 11.71 -26.26
N GLY A 170 1.26 11.06 -25.39
CA GLY A 170 0.98 9.64 -25.49
C GLY A 170 2.03 8.76 -24.82
N LEU A 171 1.76 7.46 -24.80
CA LEU A 171 2.59 6.45 -24.14
C LEU A 171 3.34 5.62 -25.19
N TYR A 172 4.58 5.25 -24.88
CA TYR A 172 5.41 4.37 -25.72
C TYR A 172 5.65 4.92 -27.14
N THR A 173 5.70 6.24 -27.27
CA THR A 173 5.83 6.92 -28.57
C THR A 173 7.23 6.86 -29.17
N THR A 174 8.25 6.64 -28.35
CA THR A 174 9.65 6.50 -28.80
C THR A 174 10.15 5.06 -28.69
N ASP A 175 11.19 4.72 -29.46
CA ASP A 175 11.83 3.40 -29.40
C ASP A 175 12.42 3.14 -28.02
N ALA A 176 13.04 4.14 -27.40
CA ALA A 176 13.60 4.03 -26.05
C ALA A 176 12.50 3.68 -25.01
N GLN A 177 11.32 4.29 -25.09
CA GLN A 177 10.19 3.98 -24.21
C GLN A 177 9.67 2.55 -24.43
N ARG A 178 9.58 2.11 -25.69
CA ARG A 178 9.17 0.73 -26.03
C ARG A 178 10.19 -0.29 -25.54
N GLN A 179 11.46 0.00 -25.69
CA GLN A 179 12.53 -0.85 -25.19
C GLN A 179 12.50 -0.96 -23.66
N THR A 180 12.40 0.16 -22.94
CA THR A 180 12.25 0.16 -21.47
C THR A 180 11.06 -0.68 -21.03
N LYS A 181 9.91 -0.55 -21.70
CA LYS A 181 8.72 -1.39 -21.41
C LYS A 181 9.04 -2.88 -21.61
N ALA A 182 9.66 -3.25 -22.72
CA ALA A 182 10.01 -4.64 -23.00
C ALA A 182 11.00 -5.22 -21.98
N GLU A 183 11.99 -4.43 -21.55
CA GLU A 183 12.94 -4.83 -20.52
C GLU A 183 12.24 -5.04 -19.15
N LEU A 184 11.28 -4.18 -18.78
CA LEU A 184 10.50 -4.32 -17.56
C LEU A 184 9.55 -5.53 -17.61
N ASP A 185 8.91 -5.77 -18.75
CA ASP A 185 8.02 -6.93 -18.96
C ASP A 185 8.80 -8.26 -18.90
N ALA A 186 10.08 -8.25 -19.26
CA ALA A 186 10.95 -9.42 -19.21
C ALA A 186 11.45 -9.76 -17.79
N ILE A 187 11.22 -8.88 -16.80
CA ILE A 187 11.59 -9.17 -15.41
C ILE A 187 10.66 -10.25 -14.87
N THR A 188 11.21 -11.41 -14.56
CA THR A 188 10.53 -12.51 -13.90
C THR A 188 10.95 -12.60 -12.44
N LEU A 189 10.06 -13.13 -11.59
CA LEU A 189 10.40 -13.48 -10.21
C LEU A 189 11.15 -14.82 -10.24
N THR A 190 12.44 -14.80 -9.95
CA THR A 190 13.26 -16.00 -9.74
C THR A 190 13.25 -16.43 -8.29
#